data_2b5d6c0935fafcdeca2cac5eadb6dcdd
#
_entry.id   2b5d6c0935fafcdeca2cac5eadb6dcdd
#
_cell.length_a   1.000
_cell.length_b   1.000
_cell.length_c   1.000
_cell.angle_alpha   90.00
_cell.angle_beta   90.00
_cell.angle_gamma   90.00
#
_symmetry.space_group_name_H-M   'P 1'
#
loop_
_entity.id
_entity.type
_entity.pdbx_description
1 polymer ?
#
loop_
_entity_poly.entity_id
_entity_poly.type
_entity_poly.pdbx_seq_one_letter_code
_entity_poly.pdbx_strand_id
1 'polypeptide(L)'
;GPGLIETIYDGIQRPLSVLLEKTGTNIARGVSEPALDRDKKWDFVPVAKVGDEVSAGEVLGTVEETIAVTQRIMVPYKVSGKVKSIESGSFTVDETVAVIEDASGKDIEVKMMQRWPVRVERPYKEKLSPEEPLITGQRVIDTMFPIAKGGVAAVPGPFGSGKTVVQHQLAKWADADIVVYIGCGERGNEMTDVLNEFPELVDPKTGESLMRRTVLIANTSDMPVAAREASVYTGITIAEYFRDMGYSVALMADSTSRWAEALREMSGRLEEMPGEEGYPAYLASRLAQFYERAGKVVCLGSEGRVGALSAIGAVSPPGGDISEPVSQATLRIVKVFWGLDANLAHARHFPAINWLNSYSLYVDRLNVWFAENVNKEFPTHRARALKLLQEEDELNEIVQLVGVDGLSKEDQLKLEVCKMIREDYLHQNAFHEVDTFTSTNKQFKLLDLILRFYDEGLKGLHEHADFKAITSLPLREDIGRFKYFEEKEVDGEYASLIGKLEASIEELIKKAGELND
;
A
#
# COMPACT_ATOMS: atom_id res chain seq x y z
N GLY A 1 6.60 15.92 16.12
CA GLY A 1 7.30 17.13 15.73
C GLY A 1 8.34 16.90 14.66
N PRO A 2 9.04 17.95 14.17
CA PRO A 2 10.12 17.80 13.18
C PRO A 2 11.24 16.86 13.66
N GLY A 3 11.79 16.07 12.74
CA GLY A 3 12.82 15.08 13.04
C GLY A 3 12.35 13.63 12.98
N LEU A 4 11.07 13.37 12.74
CA LEU A 4 10.53 12.03 12.55
C LEU A 4 10.93 11.43 11.20
N ILE A 5 10.87 12.22 10.15
CA ILE A 5 11.20 11.79 8.78
C ILE A 5 12.70 11.46 8.69
N GLU A 6 13.03 10.45 7.89
CA GLU A 6 14.39 9.89 7.73
C GLU A 6 14.95 9.20 8.96
N THR A 7 14.19 9.11 10.04
CA THR A 7 14.65 8.47 11.27
C THR A 7 14.24 7.00 11.28
N ILE A 8 15.16 6.18 11.77
CA ILE A 8 14.95 4.75 12.02
C ILE A 8 14.84 4.57 13.53
N TYR A 9 13.66 4.19 13.99
CA TYR A 9 13.35 3.95 15.39
C TYR A 9 13.33 2.47 15.73
N ASP A 10 13.52 2.14 17.00
CA ASP A 10 13.09 0.85 17.54
C ASP A 10 11.60 0.88 17.93
N GLY A 11 11.09 -0.22 18.49
CA GLY A 11 9.68 -0.36 18.82
C GLY A 11 9.14 0.62 19.87
N ILE A 12 10.01 1.19 20.69
CA ILE A 12 9.66 2.21 21.70
C ILE A 12 10.13 3.61 21.32
N GLN A 13 10.36 3.82 20.03
CA GLN A 13 10.71 5.12 19.45
C GLN A 13 12.06 5.69 19.92
N ARG A 14 13.06 4.83 20.12
CA ARG A 14 14.43 5.29 20.32
C ARG A 14 15.14 5.32 18.97
N PRO A 15 15.83 6.42 18.60
CA PRO A 15 16.57 6.49 17.34
C PRO A 15 17.74 5.51 17.33
N LEU A 16 17.79 4.59 16.36
CA LEU A 16 18.82 3.54 16.32
C LEU A 16 20.22 4.09 16.08
N SER A 17 20.37 5.14 15.29
CA SER A 17 21.66 5.80 15.06
C SER A 17 22.26 6.37 16.35
N VAL A 18 21.45 7.02 17.17
CA VAL A 18 21.87 7.56 18.48
C VAL A 18 22.22 6.44 19.45
N LEU A 19 21.47 5.35 19.46
CA LEU A 19 21.78 4.18 20.27
C LEU A 19 23.12 3.56 19.87
N LEU A 20 23.40 3.45 18.57
CA LEU A 20 24.67 2.93 18.06
C LEU A 20 25.87 3.77 18.52
N GLU A 21 25.76 5.10 18.47
CA GLU A 21 26.80 6.02 18.92
C GLU A 21 27.08 5.90 20.43
N LYS A 22 26.04 5.71 21.23
CA LYS A 22 26.16 5.68 22.70
C LYS A 22 26.51 4.32 23.28
N THR A 23 25.99 3.24 22.71
CA THR A 23 26.13 1.90 23.29
C THR A 23 26.87 0.92 22.40
N GLY A 24 27.27 1.33 21.21
CA GLY A 24 27.90 0.44 20.23
C GLY A 24 26.89 -0.54 19.62
N THR A 25 27.36 -1.70 19.19
CA THR A 25 26.56 -2.72 18.49
C THR A 25 25.56 -3.44 19.40
N ASN A 26 25.68 -3.33 20.71
CA ASN A 26 24.79 -3.95 21.68
C ASN A 26 24.00 -2.89 22.44
N ILE A 27 22.68 -2.98 22.45
CA ILE A 27 21.83 -2.07 23.21
C ILE A 27 21.94 -2.40 24.71
N ALA A 28 22.48 -1.48 25.48
CA ALA A 28 22.59 -1.63 26.92
C ALA A 28 21.23 -1.52 27.63
N ARG A 29 21.09 -2.17 28.79
CA ARG A 29 19.86 -2.08 29.59
C ARG A 29 19.66 -0.66 30.13
N GLY A 30 18.40 -0.21 30.14
CA GLY A 30 18.02 1.06 30.77
C GLY A 30 18.41 2.30 29.96
N VAL A 31 18.90 2.15 28.74
CA VAL A 31 19.20 3.30 27.89
C VAL A 31 17.89 3.96 27.44
N SER A 32 17.77 5.24 27.71
CA SER A 32 16.65 6.09 27.27
C SER A 32 17.21 7.20 26.40
N GLU A 33 16.64 7.34 25.20
CA GLU A 33 17.00 8.41 24.28
C GLU A 33 15.76 9.17 23.85
N PRO A 34 15.86 10.51 23.69
CA PRO A 34 14.76 11.29 23.15
C PRO A 34 14.43 10.84 21.72
N ALA A 35 13.15 10.75 21.41
CA ALA A 35 12.70 10.36 20.07
C ALA A 35 13.09 11.38 18.98
N LEU A 36 13.16 12.65 19.36
CA LEU A 36 13.57 13.75 18.47
C LEU A 36 14.89 14.35 18.96
N ASP A 37 15.68 14.84 18.01
CA ASP A 37 16.88 15.62 18.31
C ASP A 37 16.47 16.92 19.02
N ARG A 38 16.94 17.12 20.27
CA ARG A 38 16.62 18.27 21.11
C ARG A 38 17.50 19.48 20.83
N ASP A 39 18.61 19.30 20.16
CA ASP A 39 19.59 20.34 19.91
C ASP A 39 19.46 20.95 18.51
N LYS A 40 18.90 20.22 17.57
CA LYS A 40 18.68 20.69 16.20
C LYS A 40 17.66 21.82 16.17
N LYS A 41 18.00 22.89 15.46
CA LYS A 41 17.12 24.03 15.22
C LYS A 41 16.41 23.89 13.86
N TRP A 42 15.13 24.23 13.88
CA TRP A 42 14.25 24.22 12.73
C TRP A 42 13.70 25.61 12.49
N ASP A 43 13.62 26.01 11.22
CA ASP A 43 13.08 27.31 10.84
C ASP A 43 11.55 27.28 10.87
N PHE A 44 10.97 27.94 11.88
CA PHE A 44 9.54 28.05 12.05
C PHE A 44 8.99 29.28 11.35
N VAL A 45 8.01 29.09 10.48
CA VAL A 45 7.32 30.16 9.74
C VAL A 45 5.88 30.23 10.22
N PRO A 46 5.46 31.31 10.91
CA PRO A 46 4.08 31.46 11.35
C PRO A 46 3.08 31.52 10.21
N VAL A 47 1.94 30.85 10.38
CA VAL A 47 0.73 30.96 9.56
C VAL A 47 -0.35 31.73 10.29
N ALA A 48 -0.51 31.45 11.59
CA ALA A 48 -1.40 32.21 12.47
C ALA A 48 -0.80 33.57 12.88
N LYS A 49 -1.67 34.48 13.26
CA LYS A 49 -1.30 35.85 13.70
C LYS A 49 -1.73 36.06 15.14
N VAL A 50 -1.06 36.99 15.83
CA VAL A 50 -1.46 37.43 17.15
C VAL A 50 -2.90 37.92 17.12
N GLY A 51 -3.71 37.45 18.05
CA GLY A 51 -5.13 37.75 18.15
C GLY A 51 -6.07 36.78 17.46
N ASP A 52 -5.54 35.86 16.64
CA ASP A 52 -6.35 34.81 16.02
C ASP A 52 -6.94 33.88 17.08
N GLU A 53 -8.21 33.53 16.92
CA GLU A 53 -8.83 32.47 17.71
C GLU A 53 -8.51 31.13 17.11
N VAL A 54 -7.94 30.23 17.89
CA VAL A 54 -7.51 28.91 17.48
C VAL A 54 -8.09 27.83 18.40
N SER A 55 -8.32 26.68 17.83
CA SER A 55 -8.72 25.46 18.55
C SER A 55 -7.79 24.31 18.20
N ALA A 56 -7.95 23.19 18.89
CA ALA A 56 -7.14 22.00 18.66
C ALA A 56 -7.07 21.62 17.15
N GLY A 57 -5.88 21.36 16.66
CA GLY A 57 -5.64 21.00 15.27
C GLY A 57 -5.46 22.16 14.29
N GLU A 58 -5.70 23.41 14.70
CA GLU A 58 -5.38 24.57 13.85
C GLU A 58 -3.89 24.66 13.60
N VAL A 59 -3.50 24.99 12.37
CA VAL A 59 -2.10 25.17 11.99
C VAL A 59 -1.57 26.52 12.48
N LEU A 60 -0.59 26.50 13.36
CA LEU A 60 0.08 27.70 13.87
C LEU A 60 1.20 28.17 12.95
N GLY A 61 1.92 27.25 12.34
CA GLY A 61 3.04 27.55 11.45
C GLY A 61 3.56 26.29 10.79
N THR A 62 4.60 26.48 9.98
CA THR A 62 5.21 25.40 9.18
C THR A 62 6.72 25.33 9.38
N VAL A 63 7.25 24.14 9.18
CA VAL A 63 8.70 23.87 9.14
C VAL A 63 8.99 23.01 7.92
N GLU A 64 9.88 23.45 7.06
CA GLU A 64 10.40 22.66 5.95
C GLU A 64 11.35 21.60 6.51
N GLU A 65 10.90 20.36 6.60
CA GLU A 65 11.69 19.25 7.15
C GLU A 65 12.55 18.60 6.08
N THR A 66 11.93 18.22 4.95
CA THR A 66 12.62 17.69 3.77
C THR A 66 12.02 18.32 2.52
N ILE A 67 12.61 18.03 1.35
CA ILE A 67 12.05 18.48 0.06
C ILE A 67 10.63 17.97 -0.18
N ALA A 68 10.31 16.81 0.38
CA ALA A 68 9.00 16.17 0.21
C ALA A 68 8.01 16.48 1.32
N VAL A 69 8.47 16.92 2.50
CA VAL A 69 7.64 17.03 3.70
C VAL A 69 7.78 18.39 4.36
N THR A 70 6.66 19.09 4.44
CA THR A 70 6.49 20.30 5.26
C THR A 70 5.73 19.93 6.53
N GLN A 71 6.37 20.08 7.69
CA GLN A 71 5.73 19.90 8.98
C GLN A 71 4.75 21.05 9.24
N ARG A 72 3.55 20.73 9.64
CA ARG A 72 2.55 21.67 10.12
C ARG A 72 2.49 21.59 11.64
N ILE A 73 2.84 22.69 12.29
CA ILE A 73 2.81 22.77 13.75
C ILE A 73 1.38 23.15 14.16
N MET A 74 0.72 22.23 14.83
CA MET A 74 -0.69 22.32 15.15
C MET A 74 -0.93 22.64 16.62
N VAL A 75 -2.03 23.28 16.92
CA VAL A 75 -2.51 23.47 18.30
C VAL A 75 -2.76 22.09 18.93
N PRO A 76 -2.20 21.84 20.13
CA PRO A 76 -2.39 20.56 20.81
C PRO A 76 -3.86 20.24 21.10
N TYR A 77 -4.18 18.96 21.24
CA TYR A 77 -5.52 18.50 21.60
C TYR A 77 -5.98 19.09 22.94
N LYS A 78 -7.24 19.46 23.02
CA LYS A 78 -7.87 20.15 24.17
C LYS A 78 -7.34 21.55 24.46
N VAL A 79 -6.56 22.14 23.60
CA VAL A 79 -6.11 23.52 23.71
C VAL A 79 -6.94 24.41 22.79
N SER A 80 -7.43 25.52 23.30
CA SER A 80 -8.12 26.54 22.51
C SER A 80 -7.96 27.90 23.17
N GLY A 81 -8.03 28.96 22.38
CA GLY A 81 -7.91 30.32 22.86
C GLY A 81 -7.44 31.30 21.79
N LYS A 82 -6.91 32.44 22.21
CA LYS A 82 -6.34 33.46 21.33
C LYS A 82 -4.82 33.34 21.28
N VAL A 83 -4.25 33.49 20.12
CA VAL A 83 -2.79 33.58 19.96
C VAL A 83 -2.31 34.86 20.60
N LYS A 84 -1.59 34.75 21.71
CA LYS A 84 -1.00 35.86 22.46
C LYS A 84 0.34 36.30 21.89
N SER A 85 1.17 35.31 21.49
CA SER A 85 2.46 35.54 20.81
C SER A 85 2.77 34.42 19.84
N ILE A 86 3.35 34.79 18.72
CA ILE A 86 3.88 33.87 17.72
C ILE A 86 4.92 34.62 16.90
N GLU A 87 6.11 34.05 16.75
CA GLU A 87 7.23 34.68 16.05
C GLU A 87 7.92 33.71 15.10
N SER A 88 8.39 34.24 13.98
CA SER A 88 9.28 33.53 13.07
C SER A 88 10.67 33.41 13.70
N GLY A 89 11.33 32.29 13.50
CA GLY A 89 12.68 32.10 13.98
C GLY A 89 13.16 30.67 13.86
N SER A 90 14.36 30.45 14.35
CA SER A 90 15.00 29.15 14.42
C SER A 90 14.89 28.62 15.83
N PHE A 91 14.16 27.53 16.02
CA PHE A 91 13.86 26.96 17.32
C PHE A 91 14.18 25.47 17.38
N THR A 92 14.53 24.99 18.58
CA THR A 92 14.52 23.56 18.89
C THR A 92 13.08 23.08 19.15
N VAL A 93 12.87 21.76 19.15
CA VAL A 93 11.53 21.19 19.42
C VAL A 93 11.04 21.44 20.85
N ASP A 94 11.91 21.80 21.77
CA ASP A 94 11.58 22.09 23.17
C ASP A 94 11.33 23.58 23.44
N GLU A 95 11.70 24.46 22.53
CA GLU A 95 11.49 25.89 22.67
C GLU A 95 10.04 26.27 22.35
N THR A 96 9.52 27.26 23.06
CA THR A 96 8.17 27.79 22.83
C THR A 96 8.14 28.61 21.54
N VAL A 97 7.26 28.25 20.61
CA VAL A 97 7.07 28.94 19.32
C VAL A 97 5.84 29.84 19.31
N ALA A 98 4.87 29.54 20.16
CA ALA A 98 3.64 30.32 20.32
C ALA A 98 3.11 30.22 21.73
N VAL A 99 2.35 31.25 22.15
CA VAL A 99 1.60 31.25 23.39
C VAL A 99 0.14 31.48 23.06
N ILE A 100 -0.73 30.65 23.63
CA ILE A 100 -2.18 30.74 23.49
C ILE A 100 -2.78 31.07 24.87
N GLU A 101 -3.58 32.12 24.92
CA GLU A 101 -4.35 32.48 26.11
C GLU A 101 -5.71 31.82 26.05
N ASP A 102 -6.01 30.94 27.01
CA ASP A 102 -7.30 30.26 27.09
C ASP A 102 -8.43 31.16 27.61
N ALA A 103 -9.65 30.64 27.65
CA ALA A 103 -10.83 31.38 28.10
C ALA A 103 -10.75 31.81 29.57
N SER A 104 -9.89 31.18 30.38
CA SER A 104 -9.66 31.54 31.79
C SER A 104 -8.54 32.57 31.98
N GLY A 105 -7.89 33.00 30.89
CA GLY A 105 -6.76 33.93 30.94
C GLY A 105 -5.42 33.25 31.22
N LYS A 106 -5.36 31.92 31.19
CA LYS A 106 -4.14 31.15 31.38
C LYS A 106 -3.35 31.07 30.07
N ASP A 107 -2.05 31.35 30.17
CA ASP A 107 -1.11 31.20 29.07
C ASP A 107 -0.72 29.72 28.89
N ILE A 108 -0.86 29.23 27.67
CA ILE A 108 -0.44 27.87 27.27
C ILE A 108 0.69 28.02 26.26
N GLU A 109 1.87 27.53 26.63
CA GLU A 109 3.03 27.50 25.74
C GLU A 109 2.92 26.34 24.74
N VAL A 110 3.11 26.63 23.47
CA VAL A 110 3.09 25.64 22.39
C VAL A 110 4.51 25.45 21.85
N LYS A 111 4.91 24.19 21.80
CA LYS A 111 6.17 23.73 21.24
C LYS A 111 5.94 23.05 19.89
N MET A 112 6.99 22.90 19.09
CA MET A 112 6.89 22.16 17.83
C MET A 112 6.68 20.65 18.05
N MET A 113 7.02 20.15 19.22
CA MET A 113 6.87 18.74 19.59
C MET A 113 5.59 18.54 20.42
N GLN A 114 4.89 17.43 20.14
CA GLN A 114 3.78 16.94 20.96
C GLN A 114 4.07 15.53 21.46
N ARG A 115 3.54 15.20 22.63
CA ARG A 115 3.52 13.83 23.15
C ARG A 115 2.11 13.27 23.05
N TRP A 116 2.00 12.04 22.57
CA TRP A 116 0.74 11.35 22.43
C TRP A 116 0.84 9.91 22.96
N PRO A 117 -0.15 9.44 23.73
CA PRO A 117 -0.18 8.04 24.17
C PRO A 117 -0.47 7.13 22.97
N VAL A 118 0.51 6.30 22.59
CA VAL A 118 0.48 5.52 21.34
C VAL A 118 -0.67 4.53 21.23
N ARG A 119 -1.25 4.09 22.34
CA ARG A 119 -2.39 3.17 22.35
C ARG A 119 -3.74 3.86 22.17
N VAL A 120 -3.76 5.17 22.09
CA VAL A 120 -4.97 5.98 21.91
C VAL A 120 -4.97 6.56 20.51
N GLU A 121 -6.06 6.36 19.79
CA GLU A 121 -6.27 6.95 18.47
C GLU A 121 -6.21 8.47 18.54
N ARG A 122 -5.52 9.11 17.59
CA ARG A 122 -5.53 10.57 17.48
C ARG A 122 -6.88 11.05 16.94
N PRO A 123 -7.43 12.10 17.53
CA PRO A 123 -8.77 12.56 17.19
C PRO A 123 -8.85 13.22 15.82
N TYR A 124 -10.00 13.13 15.22
CA TYR A 124 -10.38 13.79 13.97
C TYR A 124 -11.80 14.32 14.08
N LYS A 125 -12.19 15.17 13.15
CA LYS A 125 -13.51 15.79 13.15
C LYS A 125 -14.58 14.84 12.63
N GLU A 126 -14.30 14.19 11.51
CA GLU A 126 -15.21 13.29 10.82
C GLU A 126 -14.43 12.24 10.02
N LYS A 127 -14.92 11.02 10.02
CA LYS A 127 -14.39 9.94 9.17
C LYS A 127 -15.18 9.87 7.88
N LEU A 128 -14.49 9.97 6.75
CA LEU A 128 -15.09 9.96 5.43
C LEU A 128 -15.14 8.55 4.85
N SER A 129 -16.09 8.31 3.95
CA SER A 129 -16.13 7.09 3.17
C SER A 129 -15.00 7.08 2.15
N PRO A 130 -14.21 6.00 2.02
CA PRO A 130 -13.15 5.92 1.03
C PRO A 130 -13.76 5.67 -0.38
N GLU A 131 -13.61 6.65 -1.27
CA GLU A 131 -14.18 6.64 -2.63
C GLU A 131 -13.12 6.80 -3.72
N GLU A 132 -11.87 7.00 -3.33
CA GLU A 132 -10.74 7.18 -4.22
C GLU A 132 -9.73 6.04 -4.03
N PRO A 133 -9.22 5.42 -5.11
CA PRO A 133 -8.24 4.38 -4.98
C PRO A 133 -6.86 4.93 -4.58
N LEU A 134 -6.13 4.15 -3.82
CA LEU A 134 -4.70 4.33 -3.64
C LEU A 134 -3.99 3.68 -4.83
N ILE A 135 -3.62 4.47 -5.81
CA ILE A 135 -2.96 3.99 -7.02
C ILE A 135 -1.53 3.55 -6.69
N THR A 136 -1.18 2.34 -7.11
CA THR A 136 0.10 1.72 -6.79
C THR A 136 0.99 1.48 -8.03
N GLY A 137 0.44 1.61 -9.22
CA GLY A 137 1.13 1.27 -10.46
C GLY A 137 1.31 -0.23 -10.69
N GLN A 138 0.78 -1.08 -9.81
CA GLN A 138 0.80 -2.53 -9.93
C GLN A 138 -0.53 -3.01 -10.54
N ARG A 139 -0.47 -3.62 -11.72
CA ARG A 139 -1.67 -4.01 -12.47
C ARG A 139 -2.61 -4.95 -11.70
N VAL A 140 -2.04 -5.94 -11.02
CA VAL A 140 -2.83 -6.88 -10.22
C VAL A 140 -3.55 -6.21 -9.06
N ILE A 141 -2.98 -5.15 -8.51
CA ILE A 141 -3.57 -4.39 -7.40
C ILE A 141 -4.59 -3.40 -7.93
N ASP A 142 -4.16 -2.44 -8.74
CA ASP A 142 -5.01 -1.32 -9.16
C ASP A 142 -6.21 -1.79 -9.99
N THR A 143 -6.00 -2.74 -10.88
CA THR A 143 -7.06 -3.24 -11.75
C THR A 143 -7.88 -4.34 -11.11
N MET A 144 -7.24 -5.35 -10.53
CA MET A 144 -7.96 -6.54 -10.06
C MET A 144 -8.46 -6.41 -8.63
N PHE A 145 -7.60 -5.96 -7.71
CA PHE A 145 -7.88 -5.92 -6.27
C PHE A 145 -7.50 -4.58 -5.65
N PRO A 146 -8.16 -3.47 -6.03
CA PRO A 146 -7.77 -2.15 -5.60
C PRO A 146 -7.99 -1.91 -4.11
N ILE A 147 -7.11 -1.13 -3.52
CA ILE A 147 -7.28 -0.57 -2.18
C ILE A 147 -7.71 0.89 -2.29
N ALA A 148 -8.61 1.31 -1.42
CA ALA A 148 -8.99 2.71 -1.31
C ALA A 148 -7.95 3.52 -0.53
N LYS A 149 -7.80 4.78 -0.87
CA LYS A 149 -7.02 5.73 -0.08
C LYS A 149 -7.71 5.92 1.27
N GLY A 150 -7.02 5.57 2.34
CA GLY A 150 -7.61 5.42 3.68
C GLY A 150 -8.20 4.03 3.94
N GLY A 151 -7.91 3.05 3.10
CA GLY A 151 -8.38 1.69 3.24
C GLY A 151 -7.43 0.77 4.01
N VAL A 152 -7.85 -0.47 4.18
CA VAL A 152 -7.10 -1.51 4.89
C VAL A 152 -6.94 -2.76 4.02
N ALA A 153 -5.74 -3.29 3.99
CA ALA A 153 -5.39 -4.48 3.22
C ALA A 153 -4.52 -5.44 4.04
N ALA A 154 -4.61 -6.71 3.74
CA ALA A 154 -3.70 -7.73 4.23
C ALA A 154 -2.95 -8.39 3.08
N VAL A 155 -1.67 -8.68 3.32
CA VAL A 155 -0.79 -9.40 2.41
C VAL A 155 -0.31 -10.68 3.12
N PRO A 156 -1.11 -11.74 3.15
CA PRO A 156 -0.65 -13.00 3.71
C PRO A 156 0.20 -13.75 2.69
N GLY A 157 1.27 -14.35 3.17
CA GLY A 157 2.12 -15.17 2.33
C GLY A 157 3.17 -15.94 3.09
N PRO A 158 3.53 -17.14 2.60
CA PRO A 158 4.61 -17.92 3.17
C PRO A 158 5.97 -17.24 2.93
N PHE A 159 6.99 -17.72 3.61
CA PHE A 159 8.37 -17.30 3.37
C PHE A 159 8.76 -17.52 1.91
N GLY A 160 9.43 -16.53 1.33
CA GLY A 160 9.90 -16.61 -0.08
C GLY A 160 8.84 -16.35 -1.15
N SER A 161 7.63 -15.95 -0.77
CA SER A 161 6.56 -15.63 -1.73
C SER A 161 6.65 -14.22 -2.36
N GLY A 162 7.72 -13.48 -2.09
CA GLY A 162 7.91 -12.12 -2.61
C GLY A 162 7.18 -11.03 -1.83
N LYS A 163 6.78 -11.30 -0.60
CA LYS A 163 6.08 -10.36 0.28
C LYS A 163 6.85 -9.03 0.45
N THR A 164 8.13 -9.10 0.68
CA THR A 164 9.00 -7.92 0.83
C THR A 164 9.05 -7.07 -0.45
N VAL A 165 9.17 -7.70 -1.61
CA VAL A 165 9.17 -6.98 -2.90
C VAL A 165 7.86 -6.25 -3.13
N VAL A 166 6.72 -6.88 -2.82
CA VAL A 166 5.40 -6.23 -2.92
C VAL A 166 5.34 -5.00 -2.03
N GLN A 167 5.79 -5.10 -0.78
CA GLN A 167 5.78 -3.97 0.14
C GLN A 167 6.72 -2.84 -0.28
N HIS A 168 7.91 -3.15 -0.81
CA HIS A 168 8.82 -2.14 -1.35
C HIS A 168 8.24 -1.43 -2.57
N GLN A 169 7.58 -2.16 -3.47
CA GLN A 169 6.87 -1.56 -4.60
C GLN A 169 5.74 -0.64 -4.16
N LEU A 170 4.97 -1.04 -3.15
CA LEU A 170 3.93 -0.20 -2.58
C LEU A 170 4.51 1.05 -1.91
N ALA A 171 5.59 0.92 -1.16
CA ALA A 171 6.27 2.06 -0.54
C ALA A 171 6.78 3.07 -1.58
N LYS A 172 7.37 2.58 -2.65
CA LYS A 172 7.95 3.41 -3.71
C LYS A 172 6.89 4.09 -4.58
N TRP A 173 5.87 3.34 -5.01
CA TRP A 173 4.98 3.76 -6.08
C TRP A 173 3.58 4.16 -5.65
N ALA A 174 3.12 3.76 -4.45
CA ALA A 174 1.81 4.15 -3.98
C ALA A 174 1.65 5.67 -3.98
N ASP A 175 0.47 6.15 -4.37
CA ASP A 175 0.13 7.56 -4.36
C ASP A 175 -0.10 8.06 -2.92
N ALA A 176 0.98 8.05 -2.16
CA ALA A 176 1.04 8.53 -0.78
C ALA A 176 2.14 9.58 -0.64
N ASP A 177 1.91 10.54 0.22
CA ASP A 177 2.88 11.61 0.50
C ASP A 177 3.97 11.13 1.47
N ILE A 178 3.59 10.29 2.42
CA ILE A 178 4.46 9.78 3.48
C ILE A 178 4.27 8.28 3.63
N VAL A 179 5.39 7.61 3.85
CA VAL A 179 5.45 6.17 4.12
C VAL A 179 5.91 5.94 5.56
N VAL A 180 5.18 5.12 6.28
CA VAL A 180 5.60 4.58 7.58
C VAL A 180 5.74 3.08 7.44
N TYR A 181 6.96 2.58 7.59
CA TYR A 181 7.24 1.15 7.51
C TYR A 181 7.59 0.60 8.89
N ILE A 182 6.86 -0.41 9.32
CA ILE A 182 7.05 -1.07 10.60
C ILE A 182 7.57 -2.49 10.35
N GLY A 183 8.84 -2.73 10.68
CA GLY A 183 9.38 -4.08 10.77
C GLY A 183 9.18 -4.62 12.18
N CYS A 184 8.15 -5.44 12.37
CA CYS A 184 7.79 -5.99 13.66
C CYS A 184 8.19 -7.47 13.75
N GLY A 185 9.22 -7.76 14.54
CA GLY A 185 9.68 -9.11 14.83
C GLY A 185 10.30 -9.86 13.65
N GLU A 186 10.69 -9.15 12.61
CA GLU A 186 11.38 -9.74 11.46
C GLU A 186 12.81 -10.18 11.83
N ARG A 187 13.35 -11.09 11.03
CA ARG A 187 14.72 -11.56 11.20
C ARG A 187 15.70 -10.43 10.96
N GLY A 188 16.82 -10.44 11.68
CA GLY A 188 17.82 -9.39 11.59
C GLY A 188 18.36 -9.18 10.16
N ASN A 189 18.55 -10.25 9.39
CA ASN A 189 18.99 -10.16 8.00
C ASN A 189 17.93 -9.50 7.10
N GLU A 190 16.66 -9.84 7.25
CA GLU A 190 15.56 -9.23 6.48
C GLU A 190 15.43 -7.73 6.78
N MET A 191 15.54 -7.35 8.06
CA MET A 191 15.57 -5.94 8.44
C MET A 191 16.79 -5.20 7.92
N THR A 192 17.95 -5.84 7.91
CA THR A 192 19.16 -5.27 7.32
C THR A 192 18.97 -4.97 5.84
N ASP A 193 18.34 -5.87 5.11
CA ASP A 193 18.02 -5.66 3.70
C ASP A 193 17.10 -4.44 3.53
N VAL A 194 16.03 -4.33 4.32
CA VAL A 194 15.13 -3.16 4.30
C VAL A 194 15.88 -1.86 4.61
N LEU A 195 16.70 -1.86 5.65
CA LEU A 195 17.46 -0.68 6.08
C LEU A 195 18.51 -0.23 5.05
N ASN A 196 19.05 -1.16 4.28
CA ASN A 196 20.00 -0.87 3.21
C ASN A 196 19.29 -0.44 1.91
N GLU A 197 18.17 -1.06 1.57
CA GLU A 197 17.46 -0.82 0.31
C GLU A 197 16.66 0.49 0.32
N PHE A 198 15.95 0.80 1.40
CA PHE A 198 15.10 2.00 1.45
C PHE A 198 15.85 3.31 1.17
N PRO A 199 17.05 3.56 1.73
CA PRO A 199 17.81 4.77 1.38
C PRO A 199 18.26 4.84 -0.08
N GLU A 200 18.41 3.68 -0.73
CA GLU A 200 18.82 3.58 -2.14
C GLU A 200 17.64 3.68 -3.12
N LEU A 201 16.41 3.44 -2.66
CA LEU A 201 15.22 3.60 -3.48
C LEU A 201 15.04 5.08 -3.83
N VAL A 202 14.80 5.33 -5.11
CA VAL A 202 14.56 6.68 -5.63
C VAL A 202 13.07 6.98 -5.57
N ASP A 203 12.73 8.11 -4.94
CA ASP A 203 11.36 8.61 -4.94
C ASP A 203 11.00 9.12 -6.34
N PRO A 204 9.99 8.54 -7.00
CA PRO A 204 9.61 8.96 -8.34
C PRO A 204 9.06 10.39 -8.41
N LYS A 205 8.61 10.93 -7.28
CA LYS A 205 8.05 12.30 -7.22
C LYS A 205 9.12 13.37 -7.13
N THR A 206 10.23 13.12 -6.41
CA THR A 206 11.27 14.11 -6.14
C THR A 206 12.61 13.81 -6.81
N GLY A 207 12.84 12.57 -7.22
CA GLY A 207 14.14 12.10 -7.73
C GLY A 207 15.20 11.89 -6.66
N GLU A 208 14.90 12.17 -5.39
CA GLU A 208 15.77 11.92 -4.25
C GLU A 208 15.46 10.58 -3.57
N SER A 209 16.19 10.24 -2.51
CA SER A 209 15.95 9.02 -1.73
C SER A 209 14.52 8.98 -1.18
N LEU A 210 13.90 7.80 -1.23
CA LEU A 210 12.58 7.55 -0.64
C LEU A 210 12.56 7.87 0.87
N MET A 211 13.71 7.78 1.55
CA MET A 211 13.84 8.14 2.96
C MET A 211 13.44 9.58 3.27
N ARG A 212 13.50 10.50 2.29
CA ARG A 212 13.07 11.90 2.45
C ARG A 212 11.58 12.07 2.77
N ARG A 213 10.79 11.01 2.66
CA ARG A 213 9.37 10.97 3.04
C ARG A 213 8.98 9.71 3.82
N THR A 214 9.96 9.07 4.43
CA THR A 214 9.77 7.77 5.11
C THR A 214 10.18 7.83 6.57
N VAL A 215 9.40 7.13 7.41
CA VAL A 215 9.75 6.80 8.79
C VAL A 215 9.85 5.29 8.90
N LEU A 216 10.95 4.77 9.43
CA LEU A 216 11.15 3.35 9.65
C LEU A 216 11.09 3.02 11.15
N ILE A 217 10.33 1.99 11.50
CA ILE A 217 10.33 1.38 12.82
C ILE A 217 10.93 -0.02 12.65
N ALA A 218 12.11 -0.25 13.22
CA ALA A 218 12.82 -1.52 13.11
C ALA A 218 12.88 -2.20 14.46
N ASN A 219 12.06 -3.21 14.67
CA ASN A 219 12.09 -4.06 15.85
C ASN A 219 12.30 -5.51 15.42
N THR A 220 13.55 -5.99 15.54
CA THR A 220 13.93 -7.35 15.15
C THR A 220 13.47 -8.39 16.16
N SER A 221 13.50 -9.65 15.77
CA SER A 221 13.03 -10.78 16.60
C SER A 221 13.84 -10.99 17.89
N ASP A 222 15.06 -10.50 17.93
CA ASP A 222 15.97 -10.56 19.10
C ASP A 222 15.82 -9.38 20.06
N MET A 223 15.05 -8.37 19.70
CA MET A 223 14.73 -7.24 20.58
C MET A 223 13.65 -7.62 21.61
N PRO A 224 13.53 -6.86 22.71
CA PRO A 224 12.55 -7.16 23.77
C PRO A 224 11.11 -7.28 23.26
N VAL A 225 10.37 -8.24 23.81
CA VAL A 225 8.97 -8.51 23.43
C VAL A 225 8.07 -7.29 23.64
N ALA A 226 8.25 -6.57 24.74
CA ALA A 226 7.48 -5.35 25.03
C ALA A 226 7.68 -4.27 23.96
N ALA A 227 8.91 -4.12 23.45
CA ALA A 227 9.20 -3.21 22.35
C ALA A 227 8.56 -3.68 21.03
N ARG A 228 8.56 -4.99 20.77
CA ARG A 228 7.88 -5.58 19.62
C ARG A 228 6.39 -5.31 19.66
N GLU A 229 5.76 -5.53 20.80
CA GLU A 229 4.32 -5.26 20.98
C GLU A 229 4.01 -3.76 20.80
N ALA A 230 4.86 -2.87 21.30
CA ALA A 230 4.67 -1.44 21.18
C ALA A 230 4.93 -0.89 19.76
N SER A 231 5.74 -1.56 18.94
CA SER A 231 6.18 -1.09 17.63
C SER A 231 5.05 -0.69 16.69
N VAL A 232 4.00 -1.48 16.67
CA VAL A 232 2.82 -1.26 15.82
C VAL A 232 2.08 0.02 16.23
N TYR A 233 1.93 0.24 17.53
CA TYR A 233 1.29 1.44 18.06
C TYR A 233 2.13 2.69 17.82
N THR A 234 3.43 2.59 17.99
CA THR A 234 4.38 3.66 17.68
C THR A 234 4.25 4.10 16.23
N GLY A 235 4.29 3.15 15.31
CA GLY A 235 4.19 3.43 13.88
C GLY A 235 2.86 4.04 13.47
N ILE A 236 1.75 3.50 13.95
CA ILE A 236 0.43 4.03 13.56
C ILE A 236 0.15 5.41 14.16
N THR A 237 0.67 5.69 15.34
CA THR A 237 0.55 7.04 15.95
C THR A 237 1.32 8.08 15.13
N ILE A 238 2.52 7.75 14.67
CA ILE A 238 3.30 8.62 13.79
C ILE A 238 2.54 8.83 12.47
N ALA A 239 1.97 7.79 11.90
CA ALA A 239 1.16 7.88 10.69
C ALA A 239 -0.07 8.78 10.86
N GLU A 240 -0.78 8.65 11.97
CA GLU A 240 -1.91 9.52 12.31
C GLU A 240 -1.49 10.99 12.48
N TYR A 241 -0.32 11.23 13.04
CA TYR A 241 0.20 12.58 13.19
C TYR A 241 0.39 13.28 11.84
N PHE A 242 0.97 12.59 10.85
CA PHE A 242 1.09 13.12 9.48
C PHE A 242 -0.25 13.19 8.76
N ARG A 243 -1.15 12.25 9.00
CA ARG A 243 -2.54 12.34 8.51
C ARG A 243 -3.20 13.63 8.97
N ASP A 244 -3.02 14.01 10.24
CA ASP A 244 -3.62 15.22 10.82
C ASP A 244 -3.12 16.50 10.15
N MET A 245 -1.96 16.46 9.50
CA MET A 245 -1.47 17.56 8.68
C MET A 245 -2.13 17.64 7.30
N GLY A 246 -2.97 16.69 6.93
CA GLY A 246 -3.61 16.60 5.62
C GLY A 246 -2.87 15.73 4.62
N TYR A 247 -1.83 15.01 5.03
CA TYR A 247 -1.11 14.09 4.15
C TYR A 247 -1.85 12.78 3.94
N SER A 248 -1.60 12.17 2.79
CA SER A 248 -1.93 10.77 2.53
C SER A 248 -0.76 9.90 2.98
N VAL A 249 -0.99 9.07 3.98
CA VAL A 249 0.04 8.22 4.59
C VAL A 249 -0.23 6.77 4.21
N ALA A 250 0.79 6.07 3.73
CA ALA A 250 0.77 4.63 3.57
C ALA A 250 1.58 4.00 4.71
N LEU A 251 0.91 3.18 5.51
CA LEU A 251 1.55 2.43 6.58
C LEU A 251 1.63 0.97 6.19
N MET A 252 2.84 0.40 6.28
CA MET A 252 3.08 -1.01 6.07
C MET A 252 3.62 -1.63 7.34
N ALA A 253 2.99 -2.71 7.80
CA ALA A 253 3.42 -3.48 8.96
C ALA A 253 3.84 -4.89 8.52
N ASP A 254 5.10 -5.22 8.75
CA ASP A 254 5.67 -6.53 8.44
C ASP A 254 6.33 -7.12 9.70
N SER A 255 5.72 -8.05 10.37
CA SER A 255 4.40 -8.61 10.10
C SER A 255 3.51 -8.51 11.34
N THR A 256 2.21 -8.47 11.11
CA THR A 256 1.23 -8.49 12.21
C THR A 256 1.20 -9.84 12.93
N SER A 257 1.63 -10.92 12.29
CA SER A 257 1.81 -12.23 12.92
C SER A 257 2.83 -12.21 14.05
N ARG A 258 3.94 -11.49 13.87
CA ARG A 258 4.97 -11.33 14.91
C ARG A 258 4.50 -10.43 16.05
N TRP A 259 3.68 -9.45 15.75
CA TRP A 259 2.99 -8.67 16.77
C TRP A 259 2.03 -9.53 17.60
N ALA A 260 1.25 -10.38 16.97
CA ALA A 260 0.36 -11.32 17.64
C ALA A 260 1.13 -12.32 18.54
N GLU A 261 2.28 -12.79 18.07
CA GLU A 261 3.18 -13.63 18.91
C GLU A 261 3.67 -12.86 20.15
N ALA A 262 3.99 -11.59 20.01
CA ALA A 262 4.35 -10.75 21.16
C ALA A 262 3.19 -10.60 22.15
N LEU A 263 1.97 -10.43 21.68
CA LEU A 263 0.76 -10.42 22.53
C LEU A 263 0.59 -11.75 23.25
N ARG A 264 0.79 -12.87 22.56
CA ARG A 264 0.71 -14.22 23.16
C ARG A 264 1.76 -14.39 24.26
N GLU A 265 3.01 -14.00 24.02
CA GLU A 265 4.07 -14.12 25.00
C GLU A 265 3.82 -13.23 26.23
N MET A 266 3.37 -11.99 26.02
CA MET A 266 3.04 -11.09 27.13
C MET A 266 1.86 -11.59 27.96
N SER A 267 0.79 -12.05 27.32
CA SER A 267 -0.36 -12.60 28.02
C SER A 267 -0.01 -13.86 28.81
N GLY A 268 0.86 -14.70 28.26
CA GLY A 268 1.38 -15.88 28.97
C GLY A 268 2.21 -15.51 30.22
N ARG A 269 3.04 -14.49 30.15
CA ARG A 269 3.80 -14.00 31.30
C ARG A 269 2.93 -13.34 32.37
N LEU A 270 1.81 -12.77 31.97
CA LEU A 270 0.82 -12.20 32.89
C LEU A 270 -0.19 -13.22 33.41
N GLU A 271 -0.04 -14.49 33.03
CA GLU A 271 -0.91 -15.61 33.43
C GLU A 271 -2.39 -15.37 33.04
N GLU A 272 -2.62 -14.67 31.94
CA GLU A 272 -3.96 -14.48 31.39
C GLU A 272 -4.48 -15.79 30.80
N MET A 273 -5.79 -16.01 30.83
CA MET A 273 -6.40 -17.20 30.27
C MET A 273 -6.18 -17.27 28.76
N PRO A 274 -5.54 -18.33 28.23
CA PRO A 274 -5.29 -18.45 26.81
C PRO A 274 -6.57 -18.74 26.03
N GLY A 275 -6.65 -18.16 24.83
CA GLY A 275 -7.63 -18.49 23.82
C GLY A 275 -7.11 -19.56 22.86
N GLU A 276 -7.61 -19.55 21.63
CA GLU A 276 -7.22 -20.46 20.56
C GLU A 276 -5.71 -20.36 20.26
N GLU A 277 -5.05 -21.52 20.17
CA GLU A 277 -3.60 -21.66 19.98
C GLU A 277 -2.72 -20.85 20.95
N GLY A 278 -3.23 -20.58 22.15
CA GLY A 278 -2.51 -19.85 23.18
C GLY A 278 -2.50 -18.32 23.01
N TYR A 279 -3.14 -17.80 21.99
CA TYR A 279 -3.33 -16.35 21.83
C TYR A 279 -4.29 -15.79 22.89
N PRO A 280 -4.13 -14.52 23.28
CA PRO A 280 -5.10 -13.92 24.19
C PRO A 280 -6.49 -13.86 23.55
N ALA A 281 -7.54 -13.96 24.37
CA ALA A 281 -8.92 -13.87 23.90
C ALA A 281 -9.24 -12.55 23.17
N TYR A 282 -8.48 -11.51 23.46
CA TYR A 282 -8.61 -10.19 22.84
C TYR A 282 -7.80 -9.99 21.55
N LEU A 283 -7.21 -11.04 20.96
CA LEU A 283 -6.40 -10.91 19.73
C LEU A 283 -7.16 -10.22 18.60
N ALA A 284 -8.35 -10.69 18.28
CA ALA A 284 -9.18 -10.13 17.22
C ALA A 284 -9.55 -8.66 17.51
N SER A 285 -9.85 -8.34 18.75
CA SER A 285 -10.15 -6.97 19.18
C SER A 285 -8.94 -6.02 19.01
N ARG A 286 -7.74 -6.48 19.34
CA ARG A 286 -6.51 -5.70 19.17
C ARG A 286 -6.19 -5.46 17.69
N LEU A 287 -6.34 -6.48 16.85
CA LEU A 287 -6.18 -6.35 15.41
C LEU A 287 -7.20 -5.37 14.82
N ALA A 288 -8.47 -5.47 15.22
CA ALA A 288 -9.52 -4.55 14.79
C ALA A 288 -9.20 -3.11 15.18
N GLN A 289 -8.78 -2.86 16.43
CA GLN A 289 -8.40 -1.54 16.89
C GLN A 289 -7.25 -0.94 16.08
N PHE A 290 -6.28 -1.75 15.70
CA PHE A 290 -5.17 -1.30 14.86
C PHE A 290 -5.66 -0.87 13.46
N TYR A 291 -6.39 -1.73 12.77
CA TYR A 291 -6.88 -1.44 11.42
C TYR A 291 -7.94 -0.33 11.38
N GLU A 292 -8.75 -0.18 12.42
CA GLU A 292 -9.75 0.88 12.53
C GLU A 292 -9.15 2.28 12.66
N ARG A 293 -7.88 2.39 13.07
CA ARG A 293 -7.16 3.66 13.08
C ARG A 293 -6.82 4.17 11.68
N ALA A 294 -6.85 3.32 10.67
CA ALA A 294 -6.77 3.73 9.27
C ALA A 294 -8.09 4.39 8.83
N GLY A 295 -8.00 5.32 7.90
CA GLY A 295 -9.17 5.96 7.32
C GLY A 295 -8.84 7.28 6.65
N LYS A 296 -9.79 7.75 5.88
CA LYS A 296 -9.82 9.11 5.33
C LYS A 296 -10.64 9.97 6.27
N VAL A 297 -10.08 11.06 6.74
CA VAL A 297 -10.70 11.88 7.77
C VAL A 297 -10.65 13.37 7.42
N VAL A 298 -11.64 14.10 7.91
CA VAL A 298 -11.55 15.56 8.06
C VAL A 298 -10.80 15.83 9.35
N CYS A 299 -9.66 16.50 9.27
CA CYS A 299 -8.81 16.77 10.41
C CYS A 299 -9.43 17.79 11.35
N LEU A 300 -8.97 17.82 12.61
CA LEU A 300 -9.35 18.86 13.56
C LEU A 300 -8.93 20.24 13.04
N GLY A 301 -9.63 21.27 13.51
CA GLY A 301 -9.43 22.66 13.08
C GLY A 301 -10.54 23.15 12.16
N SER A 302 -10.48 24.41 11.76
CA SER A 302 -11.49 25.08 10.95
C SER A 302 -11.20 25.04 9.44
N GLU A 303 -10.02 24.61 9.06
CA GLU A 303 -9.54 24.62 7.67
C GLU A 303 -10.28 23.61 6.76
N GLY A 304 -10.83 22.54 7.34
CA GLY A 304 -11.49 21.48 6.59
C GLY A 304 -10.53 20.58 5.81
N ARG A 305 -9.24 20.57 6.17
CA ARG A 305 -8.26 19.72 5.47
C ARG A 305 -8.57 18.24 5.69
N VAL A 306 -8.29 17.48 4.65
CA VAL A 306 -8.52 16.04 4.61
C VAL A 306 -7.17 15.32 4.60
N GLY A 307 -7.02 14.35 5.47
CA GLY A 307 -5.89 13.44 5.50
C GLY A 307 -6.34 11.99 5.38
N ALA A 308 -5.46 11.13 4.94
CA ALA A 308 -5.75 9.71 4.79
C ALA A 308 -4.61 8.86 5.36
N LEU A 309 -4.98 7.77 6.02
CA LEU A 309 -4.07 6.73 6.50
C LEU A 309 -4.53 5.40 5.94
N SER A 310 -3.74 4.84 5.04
CA SER A 310 -3.97 3.51 4.46
C SER A 310 -3.06 2.52 5.17
N ALA A 311 -3.61 1.44 5.70
CA ALA A 311 -2.87 0.44 6.45
C ALA A 311 -2.80 -0.88 5.66
N ILE A 312 -1.58 -1.37 5.46
CA ILE A 312 -1.29 -2.63 4.78
C ILE A 312 -0.51 -3.51 5.74
N GLY A 313 -1.15 -4.57 6.21
CA GLY A 313 -0.56 -5.53 7.15
C GLY A 313 -0.12 -6.80 6.44
N ALA A 314 1.17 -7.12 6.53
CA ALA A 314 1.65 -8.42 6.11
C ALA A 314 1.35 -9.46 7.18
N VAL A 315 0.94 -10.64 6.74
CA VAL A 315 0.68 -11.79 7.59
C VAL A 315 1.59 -12.94 7.16
N SER A 316 2.25 -13.57 8.12
CA SER A 316 3.16 -14.69 7.88
C SER A 316 2.60 -15.96 8.55
N PRO A 317 1.60 -16.60 7.95
CA PRO A 317 1.00 -17.78 8.54
C PRO A 317 1.99 -18.94 8.56
N PRO A 318 2.11 -19.68 9.68
CA PRO A 318 2.98 -20.84 9.76
C PRO A 318 2.61 -21.89 8.70
N GLY A 319 3.62 -22.32 7.91
CA GLY A 319 3.38 -23.28 6.83
C GLY A 319 2.48 -22.79 5.68
N GLY A 320 2.17 -21.51 5.64
CA GLY A 320 1.24 -20.94 4.66
C GLY A 320 -0.24 -21.22 4.96
N ASP A 321 -0.56 -21.73 6.13
CA ASP A 321 -1.92 -22.08 6.54
C ASP A 321 -2.69 -20.82 7.01
N ILE A 322 -3.59 -20.33 6.18
CA ILE A 322 -4.44 -19.17 6.48
C ILE A 322 -5.61 -19.49 7.43
N SER A 323 -5.77 -20.74 7.85
CA SER A 323 -6.80 -21.12 8.84
C SER A 323 -6.39 -20.82 10.28
N GLU A 324 -5.14 -20.42 10.51
CA GLU A 324 -4.63 -20.09 11.83
C GLU A 324 -5.28 -18.79 12.39
N PRO A 325 -5.30 -18.60 13.74
CA PRO A 325 -6.10 -17.54 14.37
C PRO A 325 -5.81 -16.12 13.91
N VAL A 326 -4.54 -15.77 13.68
CA VAL A 326 -4.15 -14.40 13.26
C VAL A 326 -4.67 -14.10 11.87
N SER A 327 -4.48 -15.02 10.93
CA SER A 327 -4.98 -14.90 9.56
C SER A 327 -6.50 -14.81 9.53
N GLN A 328 -7.19 -15.67 10.27
CA GLN A 328 -8.66 -15.67 10.33
C GLN A 328 -9.21 -14.39 10.96
N ALA A 329 -8.61 -13.89 12.02
CA ALA A 329 -9.00 -12.62 12.62
C ALA A 329 -8.76 -11.45 11.65
N THR A 330 -7.64 -11.44 10.96
CA THR A 330 -7.30 -10.41 9.98
C THR A 330 -8.27 -10.40 8.80
N LEU A 331 -8.61 -11.56 8.26
CA LEU A 331 -9.57 -11.69 7.14
C LEU A 331 -10.95 -11.11 7.45
N ARG A 332 -11.37 -11.16 8.70
CA ARG A 332 -12.67 -10.60 9.13
C ARG A 332 -12.67 -9.08 9.22
N ILE A 333 -11.49 -8.47 9.30
CA ILE A 333 -11.32 -7.03 9.56
C ILE A 333 -10.99 -6.28 8.28
N VAL A 334 -10.05 -6.79 7.47
CA VAL A 334 -9.57 -6.12 6.27
C VAL A 334 -10.59 -6.17 5.14
N LYS A 335 -10.55 -5.15 4.28
CA LYS A 335 -11.41 -5.06 3.10
C LYS A 335 -10.75 -5.60 1.85
N VAL A 336 -9.44 -5.69 1.84
CA VAL A 336 -8.63 -6.17 0.71
C VAL A 336 -7.71 -7.28 1.18
N PHE A 337 -7.65 -8.33 0.37
CA PHE A 337 -6.81 -9.49 0.63
C PHE A 337 -5.99 -9.80 -0.61
N TRP A 338 -4.67 -9.70 -0.49
CA TRP A 338 -3.70 -10.06 -1.54
C TRP A 338 -2.96 -11.31 -1.13
N GLY A 339 -3.54 -12.46 -1.41
CA GLY A 339 -2.97 -13.76 -1.05
C GLY A 339 -1.75 -14.09 -1.88
N LEU A 340 -0.57 -14.15 -1.28
CA LEU A 340 0.65 -14.58 -1.95
C LEU A 340 0.71 -16.10 -2.00
N ASP A 341 1.05 -16.63 -3.18
CA ASP A 341 1.07 -18.05 -3.48
C ASP A 341 2.51 -18.52 -3.76
N ALA A 342 2.96 -19.50 -2.99
CA ALA A 342 4.28 -20.08 -3.16
C ALA A 342 4.48 -20.72 -4.54
N ASN A 343 3.44 -21.32 -5.13
CA ASN A 343 3.51 -21.94 -6.44
C ASN A 343 3.74 -20.90 -7.54
N LEU A 344 3.09 -19.74 -7.44
CA LEU A 344 3.33 -18.62 -8.35
C LEU A 344 4.77 -18.10 -8.22
N ALA A 345 5.26 -17.98 -6.99
CA ALA A 345 6.64 -17.56 -6.73
C ALA A 345 7.66 -18.58 -7.29
N HIS A 346 7.43 -19.87 -7.12
CA HIS A 346 8.26 -20.93 -7.69
C HIS A 346 8.25 -20.90 -9.22
N ALA A 347 7.12 -20.58 -9.81
CA ALA A 347 6.99 -20.39 -11.27
C ALA A 347 7.57 -19.04 -11.74
N ARG A 348 8.13 -18.23 -10.83
CA ARG A 348 8.66 -16.88 -11.09
C ARG A 348 7.60 -15.91 -11.63
N HIS A 349 6.34 -16.14 -11.27
CA HIS A 349 5.27 -15.20 -11.53
C HIS A 349 5.18 -14.19 -10.38
N PHE A 350 5.54 -12.95 -10.64
CA PHE A 350 5.53 -11.86 -9.65
C PHE A 350 4.72 -10.66 -10.18
N PRO A 351 4.01 -9.93 -9.30
CA PRO A 351 3.73 -10.28 -7.90
C PRO A 351 3.00 -11.62 -7.79
N ALA A 352 3.37 -12.43 -6.80
CA ALA A 352 2.81 -13.76 -6.61
C ALA A 352 1.41 -13.75 -5.97
N ILE A 353 0.62 -12.74 -6.29
CA ILE A 353 -0.74 -12.55 -5.79
C ILE A 353 -1.68 -13.49 -6.55
N ASN A 354 -2.29 -14.43 -5.83
CA ASN A 354 -3.22 -15.39 -6.40
C ASN A 354 -4.56 -14.71 -6.69
N TRP A 355 -4.94 -14.68 -7.97
CA TRP A 355 -6.16 -14.03 -8.44
C TRP A 355 -7.45 -14.78 -8.13
N LEU A 356 -7.37 -16.08 -7.77
CA LEU A 356 -8.54 -16.88 -7.43
C LEU A 356 -8.99 -16.70 -5.98
N ASN A 357 -8.07 -16.46 -5.06
CA ASN A 357 -8.37 -16.33 -3.63
C ASN A 357 -8.22 -14.90 -3.09
N SER A 358 -7.72 -13.98 -3.87
CA SER A 358 -7.62 -12.57 -3.51
C SER A 358 -8.95 -11.84 -3.78
N TYR A 359 -9.20 -10.77 -3.03
CA TYR A 359 -10.40 -9.97 -3.22
C TYR A 359 -10.20 -8.51 -2.77
N SER A 360 -11.10 -7.65 -3.23
CA SER A 360 -11.24 -6.28 -2.74
C SER A 360 -12.71 -5.95 -2.55
N LEU A 361 -13.10 -5.60 -1.34
CA LEU A 361 -14.45 -5.15 -1.03
C LEU A 361 -14.69 -3.67 -1.35
N TYR A 362 -13.67 -2.97 -1.82
CA TYR A 362 -13.78 -1.57 -2.27
C TYR A 362 -14.22 -1.44 -3.73
N VAL A 363 -14.25 -2.52 -4.51
CA VAL A 363 -14.46 -2.47 -5.96
C VAL A 363 -15.71 -1.68 -6.34
N ASP A 364 -16.84 -1.94 -5.71
CA ASP A 364 -18.10 -1.27 -6.05
C ASP A 364 -18.04 0.25 -5.81
N ARG A 365 -17.40 0.67 -4.73
CA ARG A 365 -17.21 2.09 -4.42
C ARG A 365 -16.22 2.77 -5.35
N LEU A 366 -15.13 2.07 -5.67
CA LEU A 366 -14.06 2.60 -6.52
C LEU A 366 -14.42 2.59 -8.01
N ASN A 367 -15.39 1.79 -8.43
CA ASN A 367 -15.84 1.72 -9.82
C ASN A 367 -16.25 3.08 -10.38
N VAL A 368 -16.89 3.92 -9.59
CA VAL A 368 -17.27 5.28 -9.99
C VAL A 368 -16.04 6.10 -10.33
N TRP A 369 -15.03 6.07 -9.45
CA TRP A 369 -13.79 6.80 -9.67
C TRP A 369 -13.05 6.31 -10.94
N PHE A 370 -12.93 5.01 -11.13
CA PHE A 370 -12.28 4.44 -12.31
C PHE A 370 -13.04 4.76 -13.60
N ALA A 371 -14.37 4.72 -13.56
CA ALA A 371 -15.20 5.06 -14.72
C ALA A 371 -15.04 6.54 -15.11
N GLU A 372 -14.95 7.43 -14.14
CA GLU A 372 -14.84 8.88 -14.37
C GLU A 372 -13.41 9.33 -14.71
N ASN A 373 -12.40 8.72 -14.11
CA ASN A 373 -11.01 9.20 -14.20
C ASN A 373 -10.12 8.39 -15.17
N VAL A 374 -10.49 7.18 -15.52
CA VAL A 374 -9.72 6.32 -16.43
C VAL A 374 -10.50 6.06 -17.71
N ASN A 375 -11.53 5.24 -17.63
CA ASN A 375 -12.44 4.94 -18.73
C ASN A 375 -13.73 4.32 -18.16
N LYS A 376 -14.87 4.71 -18.74
CA LYS A 376 -16.19 4.20 -18.31
C LYS A 376 -16.34 2.68 -18.42
N GLU A 377 -15.54 2.02 -19.26
CA GLU A 377 -15.53 0.56 -19.44
C GLU A 377 -14.58 -0.16 -18.48
N PHE A 378 -13.80 0.56 -17.69
CA PHE A 378 -12.81 -0.02 -16.77
C PHE A 378 -13.44 -1.04 -15.80
N PRO A 379 -14.57 -0.72 -15.11
CA PRO A 379 -15.23 -1.69 -14.23
C PRO A 379 -15.67 -2.96 -14.94
N THR A 380 -16.20 -2.84 -16.15
CA THR A 380 -16.63 -3.98 -16.97
C THR A 380 -15.45 -4.85 -17.40
N HIS A 381 -14.35 -4.25 -17.81
CA HIS A 381 -13.13 -4.96 -18.18
C HIS A 381 -12.54 -5.74 -17.00
N ARG A 382 -12.50 -5.14 -15.83
CA ARG A 382 -12.08 -5.82 -14.58
C ARG A 382 -12.94 -7.06 -14.31
N ALA A 383 -14.24 -6.88 -14.27
CA ALA A 383 -15.18 -7.97 -14.00
C ALA A 383 -15.05 -9.10 -15.01
N ARG A 384 -14.90 -8.76 -16.28
CA ARG A 384 -14.72 -9.71 -17.36
C ARG A 384 -13.41 -10.49 -17.25
N ALA A 385 -12.31 -9.81 -16.95
CA ALA A 385 -11.01 -10.46 -16.78
C ALA A 385 -11.02 -11.45 -15.60
N LEU A 386 -11.58 -11.06 -14.47
CA LEU A 386 -11.71 -11.93 -13.30
C LEU A 386 -12.61 -13.15 -13.59
N LYS A 387 -13.69 -12.96 -14.32
CA LYS A 387 -14.58 -14.05 -14.75
C LYS A 387 -13.85 -15.03 -15.66
N LEU A 388 -13.10 -14.54 -16.64
CA LEU A 388 -12.29 -15.39 -17.53
C LEU A 388 -11.29 -16.23 -16.75
N LEU A 389 -10.61 -15.66 -15.76
CA LEU A 389 -9.66 -16.39 -14.92
C LEU A 389 -10.33 -17.47 -14.05
N GLN A 390 -11.55 -17.24 -13.58
CA GLN A 390 -12.34 -18.26 -12.89
C GLN A 390 -12.75 -19.39 -13.83
N GLU A 391 -13.22 -19.05 -15.04
CA GLU A 391 -13.58 -20.03 -16.06
C GLU A 391 -12.37 -20.85 -16.53
N GLU A 392 -11.17 -20.25 -16.57
CA GLU A 392 -9.93 -20.98 -16.82
C GLU A 392 -9.68 -22.08 -15.79
N ASP A 393 -9.90 -21.79 -14.52
CA ASP A 393 -9.71 -22.76 -13.45
C ASP A 393 -10.65 -23.97 -13.61
N GLU A 394 -11.92 -23.72 -13.91
CA GLU A 394 -12.91 -24.74 -14.20
C GLU A 394 -12.53 -25.58 -15.45
N LEU A 395 -12.07 -24.93 -16.52
CA LEU A 395 -11.62 -25.58 -17.75
C LEU A 395 -10.35 -26.42 -17.53
N ASN A 396 -9.44 -25.98 -16.67
CA ASN A 396 -8.24 -26.74 -16.34
C ASN A 396 -8.55 -28.07 -15.65
N GLU A 397 -9.59 -28.15 -14.84
CA GLU A 397 -10.07 -29.41 -14.26
C GLU A 397 -10.52 -30.38 -15.36
N ILE A 398 -11.23 -29.87 -16.37
CA ILE A 398 -11.66 -30.66 -17.53
C ILE A 398 -10.45 -31.11 -18.37
N VAL A 399 -9.49 -30.21 -18.60
CA VAL A 399 -8.25 -30.51 -19.35
C VAL A 399 -7.46 -31.64 -18.71
N GLN A 400 -7.42 -31.73 -17.37
CA GLN A 400 -6.76 -32.84 -16.67
C GLN A 400 -7.39 -34.20 -16.96
N LEU A 401 -8.68 -34.23 -17.30
CA LEU A 401 -9.42 -35.46 -17.58
C LEU A 401 -9.39 -35.86 -19.06
N VAL A 402 -9.56 -34.91 -19.97
CA VAL A 402 -9.76 -35.20 -21.40
C VAL A 402 -8.69 -34.59 -22.32
N GLY A 403 -7.77 -33.80 -21.77
CA GLY A 403 -6.78 -33.06 -22.56
C GLY A 403 -7.35 -31.79 -23.20
N VAL A 404 -6.45 -30.91 -23.68
CA VAL A 404 -6.83 -29.63 -24.31
C VAL A 404 -7.63 -29.85 -25.58
N ASP A 405 -7.28 -30.85 -26.36
CA ASP A 405 -7.94 -31.17 -27.64
C ASP A 405 -9.38 -31.64 -27.47
N GLY A 406 -9.76 -32.04 -26.24
CA GLY A 406 -11.14 -32.38 -25.89
C GLY A 406 -12.08 -31.20 -25.70
N LEU A 407 -11.54 -29.99 -25.65
CA LEU A 407 -12.31 -28.75 -25.52
C LEU A 407 -12.77 -28.21 -26.88
N SER A 408 -13.85 -27.43 -26.86
CA SER A 408 -14.25 -26.62 -28.03
C SER A 408 -13.15 -25.63 -28.41
N LYS A 409 -13.12 -25.18 -29.66
CA LYS A 409 -12.15 -24.17 -30.10
C LYS A 409 -12.32 -22.85 -29.39
N GLU A 410 -13.57 -22.49 -29.01
CA GLU A 410 -13.86 -21.31 -28.22
C GLU A 410 -13.24 -21.41 -26.82
N ASP A 411 -13.38 -22.56 -26.15
CA ASP A 411 -12.78 -22.80 -24.84
C ASP A 411 -11.24 -22.84 -24.90
N GLN A 412 -10.68 -23.41 -25.97
CA GLN A 412 -9.23 -23.37 -26.20
C GLN A 412 -8.73 -21.93 -26.39
N LEU A 413 -9.47 -21.09 -27.12
CA LEU A 413 -9.16 -19.67 -27.27
C LEU A 413 -9.26 -18.94 -25.93
N LYS A 414 -10.25 -19.25 -25.12
CA LYS A 414 -10.39 -18.72 -23.76
C LYS A 414 -9.15 -19.02 -22.92
N LEU A 415 -8.65 -20.24 -22.94
CA LEU A 415 -7.42 -20.62 -22.23
C LEU A 415 -6.21 -19.82 -22.72
N GLU A 416 -6.08 -19.61 -24.04
CA GLU A 416 -5.00 -18.80 -24.62
C GLU A 416 -5.06 -17.34 -24.19
N VAL A 417 -6.26 -16.75 -24.13
CA VAL A 417 -6.46 -15.38 -23.65
C VAL A 417 -6.19 -15.26 -22.16
N CYS A 418 -6.61 -16.22 -21.36
CA CYS A 418 -6.29 -16.26 -19.93
C CYS A 418 -4.79 -16.35 -19.68
N LYS A 419 -4.06 -17.08 -20.51
CA LYS A 419 -2.60 -17.09 -20.50
C LYS A 419 -2.01 -15.71 -20.77
N MET A 420 -2.55 -14.96 -21.74
CA MET A 420 -2.14 -13.58 -21.97
C MET A 420 -2.43 -12.69 -20.75
N ILE A 421 -3.58 -12.82 -20.10
CA ILE A 421 -3.90 -12.07 -18.87
C ILE A 421 -2.88 -12.40 -17.76
N ARG A 422 -2.55 -13.65 -17.55
CA ARG A 422 -1.61 -14.05 -16.50
C ARG A 422 -0.18 -13.60 -16.80
N GLU A 423 0.32 -13.85 -17.99
CA GLU A 423 1.73 -13.64 -18.35
C GLU A 423 2.03 -12.20 -18.78
N ASP A 424 1.13 -11.57 -19.51
CA ASP A 424 1.37 -10.23 -20.08
C ASP A 424 0.79 -9.11 -19.23
N TYR A 425 -0.24 -9.39 -18.45
CA TYR A 425 -0.91 -8.38 -17.65
C TYR A 425 -0.62 -8.50 -16.14
N LEU A 426 -0.86 -9.67 -15.55
CA LEU A 426 -0.69 -9.87 -14.10
C LEU A 426 0.77 -9.99 -13.69
N HIS A 427 1.59 -10.64 -14.51
CA HIS A 427 3.03 -10.66 -14.30
C HIS A 427 3.63 -9.28 -14.58
N GLN A 428 4.32 -8.73 -13.59
CA GLN A 428 4.92 -7.41 -13.66
C GLN A 428 6.33 -7.43 -13.06
N ASN A 429 7.32 -6.96 -13.82
CA ASN A 429 8.70 -6.96 -13.37
C ASN A 429 9.03 -5.70 -12.58
N ALA A 430 9.17 -5.85 -11.26
CA ALA A 430 9.51 -4.77 -10.35
C ALA A 430 10.86 -4.09 -10.64
N PHE A 431 11.77 -4.79 -11.31
CA PHE A 431 13.14 -4.32 -11.59
C PHE A 431 13.33 -3.78 -13.00
N HIS A 432 12.30 -3.80 -13.83
CA HIS A 432 12.33 -3.22 -15.17
C HIS A 432 12.01 -1.73 -15.12
N GLU A 433 12.78 -0.91 -15.84
CA GLU A 433 12.65 0.55 -15.81
C GLU A 433 11.23 1.07 -16.12
N VAL A 434 10.53 0.43 -17.04
CA VAL A 434 9.18 0.83 -17.46
C VAL A 434 8.11 0.00 -16.78
N ASP A 435 8.29 -1.33 -16.73
CA ASP A 435 7.27 -2.24 -16.21
C ASP A 435 7.08 -2.16 -14.69
N THR A 436 8.04 -1.60 -13.96
CA THR A 436 7.95 -1.43 -12.50
C THR A 436 6.74 -0.61 -12.06
N PHE A 437 6.29 0.31 -12.90
CA PHE A 437 5.09 1.14 -12.69
C PHE A 437 4.27 1.22 -13.98
N THR A 438 2.99 0.96 -13.88
CA THR A 438 2.04 1.10 -15.01
C THR A 438 0.96 2.13 -14.64
N SER A 439 0.82 3.18 -15.45
CA SER A 439 -0.26 4.16 -15.27
C SER A 439 -1.64 3.52 -15.42
N THR A 440 -2.66 4.10 -14.82
CA THR A 440 -4.04 3.61 -14.96
C THR A 440 -4.52 3.59 -16.40
N ASN A 441 -4.12 4.60 -17.20
CA ASN A 441 -4.39 4.65 -18.64
C ASN A 441 -3.80 3.43 -19.36
N LYS A 442 -2.54 3.13 -19.11
CA LYS A 442 -1.84 2.00 -19.72
C LYS A 442 -2.39 0.66 -19.23
N GLN A 443 -2.74 0.55 -17.96
CA GLN A 443 -3.42 -0.62 -17.40
C GLN A 443 -4.72 -0.92 -18.16
N PHE A 444 -5.56 0.08 -18.32
CA PHE A 444 -6.81 -0.07 -19.07
C PHE A 444 -6.55 -0.51 -20.51
N LYS A 445 -5.65 0.16 -21.20
CA LYS A 445 -5.36 -0.10 -22.61
C LYS A 445 -4.77 -1.49 -22.87
N LEU A 446 -3.86 -1.94 -22.01
CA LEU A 446 -3.31 -3.29 -22.13
C LEU A 446 -4.40 -4.35 -21.92
N LEU A 447 -5.24 -4.19 -20.92
CA LEU A 447 -6.34 -5.12 -20.69
C LEU A 447 -7.36 -5.07 -21.82
N ASP A 448 -7.68 -3.91 -22.33
CA ASP A 448 -8.56 -3.73 -23.47
C ASP A 448 -8.02 -4.43 -24.73
N LEU A 449 -6.73 -4.33 -25.02
CA LEU A 449 -6.09 -5.04 -26.14
C LEU A 449 -6.23 -6.57 -26.00
N ILE A 450 -6.02 -7.10 -24.81
CA ILE A 450 -6.15 -8.55 -24.55
C ILE A 450 -7.61 -9.00 -24.73
N LEU A 451 -8.56 -8.24 -24.19
CA LEU A 451 -9.98 -8.55 -24.32
C LEU A 451 -10.47 -8.40 -25.77
N ARG A 452 -9.99 -7.41 -26.49
CA ARG A 452 -10.27 -7.26 -27.93
C ARG A 452 -9.72 -8.41 -28.74
N PHE A 453 -8.52 -8.90 -28.42
CA PHE A 453 -7.97 -10.09 -29.05
C PHE A 453 -8.91 -11.30 -28.86
N TYR A 454 -9.48 -11.45 -27.67
CA TYR A 454 -10.48 -12.49 -27.40
C TYR A 454 -11.75 -12.30 -28.26
N ASP A 455 -12.31 -11.11 -28.29
CA ASP A 455 -13.52 -10.82 -29.03
C ASP A 455 -13.35 -10.99 -30.54
N GLU A 456 -12.27 -10.46 -31.10
CA GLU A 456 -11.94 -10.61 -32.52
C GLU A 456 -11.59 -12.07 -32.85
N GLY A 457 -10.92 -12.77 -31.96
CA GLY A 457 -10.64 -14.21 -32.11
C GLY A 457 -11.92 -15.05 -32.15
N LEU A 458 -12.88 -14.77 -31.27
CA LEU A 458 -14.20 -15.41 -31.29
C LEU A 458 -14.95 -15.12 -32.59
N LYS A 459 -14.94 -13.87 -33.04
CA LYS A 459 -15.52 -13.48 -34.34
C LYS A 459 -14.87 -14.28 -35.47
N GLY A 460 -13.54 -14.37 -35.47
CA GLY A 460 -12.82 -15.19 -36.46
C GLY A 460 -13.23 -16.66 -36.46
N LEU A 461 -13.38 -17.28 -35.29
CA LEU A 461 -13.84 -18.67 -35.16
C LEU A 461 -15.27 -18.87 -35.65
N HIS A 462 -16.18 -17.94 -35.36
CA HIS A 462 -17.55 -17.99 -35.85
C HIS A 462 -17.65 -17.85 -37.36
N GLU A 463 -16.72 -17.14 -37.99
CA GLU A 463 -16.58 -16.99 -39.43
C GLU A 463 -15.62 -18.04 -40.04
N HIS A 464 -15.40 -19.14 -39.33
CA HIS A 464 -14.62 -20.31 -39.78
C HIS A 464 -13.13 -20.06 -40.02
N ALA A 465 -12.53 -19.02 -39.47
CA ALA A 465 -11.07 -18.84 -39.49
C ALA A 465 -10.36 -19.96 -38.71
N ASP A 466 -9.16 -20.31 -39.15
CA ASP A 466 -8.37 -21.37 -38.51
C ASP A 466 -7.91 -20.98 -37.11
N PHE A 467 -8.21 -21.80 -36.11
CA PHE A 467 -7.83 -21.58 -34.73
C PHE A 467 -6.32 -21.38 -34.53
N LYS A 468 -5.50 -22.23 -35.19
CA LYS A 468 -4.04 -22.14 -35.08
C LYS A 468 -3.51 -20.84 -35.71
N ALA A 469 -4.11 -20.40 -36.78
CA ALA A 469 -3.75 -19.13 -37.42
C ALA A 469 -4.05 -17.94 -36.49
N ILE A 470 -5.20 -17.94 -35.81
CA ILE A 470 -5.54 -16.90 -34.83
C ILE A 470 -4.56 -16.89 -33.67
N THR A 471 -4.30 -18.03 -33.05
CA THR A 471 -3.45 -18.13 -31.86
C THR A 471 -1.96 -17.95 -32.14
N SER A 472 -1.55 -18.09 -33.40
CA SER A 472 -0.16 -17.91 -33.86
C SER A 472 0.12 -16.53 -34.42
N LEU A 473 -0.83 -15.61 -34.41
CA LEU A 473 -0.62 -14.22 -34.86
C LEU A 473 0.57 -13.58 -34.15
N PRO A 474 1.54 -13.01 -34.87
CA PRO A 474 2.65 -12.26 -34.24
C PRO A 474 2.20 -11.13 -33.36
N LEU A 475 1.02 -10.60 -33.60
CA LEU A 475 0.37 -9.56 -32.82
C LEU A 475 0.24 -9.90 -31.32
N ARG A 476 0.14 -11.19 -30.97
CA ARG A 476 0.11 -11.60 -29.55
C ARG A 476 1.37 -11.19 -28.81
N GLU A 477 2.54 -11.34 -29.44
CA GLU A 477 3.80 -10.85 -28.85
C GLU A 477 3.83 -9.33 -28.77
N ASP A 478 3.32 -8.65 -29.78
CA ASP A 478 3.27 -7.19 -29.79
C ASP A 478 2.38 -6.66 -28.65
N ILE A 479 1.24 -7.29 -28.41
CA ILE A 479 0.37 -6.98 -27.25
C ILE A 479 1.11 -7.26 -25.94
N GLY A 480 1.80 -8.38 -25.81
CA GLY A 480 2.58 -8.73 -24.62
C GLY A 480 3.71 -7.74 -24.32
N ARG A 481 4.26 -7.10 -25.34
CA ARG A 481 5.31 -6.08 -25.22
C ARG A 481 4.77 -4.68 -24.95
N PHE A 482 3.48 -4.47 -25.04
CA PHE A 482 2.86 -3.16 -24.80
C PHE A 482 3.20 -2.57 -23.42
N LYS A 483 3.36 -3.40 -22.41
CA LYS A 483 3.77 -3.01 -21.06
C LYS A 483 5.14 -2.32 -20.98
N TYR A 484 5.99 -2.49 -21.99
CA TYR A 484 7.34 -1.90 -22.03
C TYR A 484 7.42 -0.55 -22.75
N PHE A 485 6.31 -0.06 -23.33
CA PHE A 485 6.28 1.27 -23.93
C PHE A 485 6.27 2.36 -22.87
N GLU A 486 7.02 3.43 -23.13
CA GLU A 486 6.95 4.63 -22.30
C GLU A 486 5.58 5.32 -22.45
N GLU A 487 5.15 6.04 -21.42
CA GLU A 487 3.81 6.66 -21.37
C GLU A 487 3.49 7.52 -22.60
N LYS A 488 4.49 8.23 -23.14
CA LYS A 488 4.33 9.04 -24.37
C LYS A 488 3.98 8.25 -25.63
N GLU A 489 4.30 6.96 -25.65
CA GLU A 489 4.08 6.07 -26.80
C GLU A 489 2.76 5.28 -26.70
N VAL A 490 2.19 5.20 -25.51
CA VAL A 490 1.05 4.32 -25.19
C VAL A 490 -0.15 4.56 -26.09
N ASP A 491 -0.56 5.80 -26.27
CA ASP A 491 -1.76 6.11 -27.07
C ASP A 491 -1.61 5.78 -28.54
N GLY A 492 -0.43 6.09 -29.11
CA GLY A 492 -0.11 5.78 -30.51
C GLY A 492 -0.01 4.27 -30.78
N GLU A 493 0.70 3.56 -29.93
CA GLU A 493 0.87 2.11 -30.04
C GLU A 493 -0.44 1.35 -29.80
N TYR A 494 -1.27 1.82 -28.87
CA TYR A 494 -2.60 1.26 -28.64
C TYR A 494 -3.47 1.34 -29.91
N ALA A 495 -3.56 2.51 -30.53
CA ALA A 495 -4.32 2.69 -31.75
C ALA A 495 -3.78 1.83 -32.91
N SER A 496 -2.45 1.76 -33.04
CA SER A 496 -1.79 0.92 -34.04
C SER A 496 -2.10 -0.57 -33.86
N LEU A 497 -2.05 -1.06 -32.62
CA LEU A 497 -2.32 -2.47 -32.31
C LEU A 497 -3.79 -2.86 -32.54
N ILE A 498 -4.74 -1.98 -32.23
CA ILE A 498 -6.16 -2.21 -32.57
C ILE A 498 -6.34 -2.37 -34.07
N GLY A 499 -5.79 -1.46 -34.88
CA GLY A 499 -5.88 -1.53 -36.33
C GLY A 499 -5.25 -2.80 -36.89
N LYS A 500 -4.08 -3.20 -36.38
CA LYS A 500 -3.42 -4.46 -36.78
C LYS A 500 -4.25 -5.70 -36.42
N LEU A 501 -4.88 -5.69 -35.24
CA LEU A 501 -5.73 -6.80 -34.79
C LEU A 501 -6.93 -6.99 -35.71
N GLU A 502 -7.66 -5.93 -35.96
CA GLU A 502 -8.86 -5.95 -36.82
C GLU A 502 -8.49 -6.42 -38.24
N ALA A 503 -7.43 -5.84 -38.82
CA ALA A 503 -6.96 -6.21 -40.14
C ALA A 503 -6.49 -7.69 -40.23
N SER A 504 -5.79 -8.17 -39.22
CA SER A 504 -5.29 -9.55 -39.17
C SER A 504 -6.43 -10.56 -39.10
N ILE A 505 -7.46 -10.31 -38.32
CA ILE A 505 -8.62 -11.19 -38.18
C ILE A 505 -9.47 -11.16 -39.47
N GLU A 506 -9.67 -9.99 -40.06
CA GLU A 506 -10.40 -9.87 -41.35
C GLU A 506 -9.70 -10.62 -42.45
N GLU A 507 -8.38 -10.55 -42.53
CA GLU A 507 -7.59 -11.33 -43.48
C GLU A 507 -7.77 -12.86 -43.30
N LEU A 508 -7.77 -13.35 -42.06
CA LEU A 508 -8.01 -14.75 -41.74
C LEU A 508 -9.43 -15.20 -42.10
N ILE A 509 -10.43 -14.36 -41.86
CA ILE A 509 -11.81 -14.64 -42.25
C ILE A 509 -11.94 -14.72 -43.77
N LYS A 510 -11.31 -13.80 -44.50
CA LYS A 510 -11.30 -13.79 -45.96
C LYS A 510 -10.67 -15.06 -46.52
N LYS A 511 -9.51 -15.49 -46.01
CA LYS A 511 -8.86 -16.74 -46.39
C LYS A 511 -9.73 -17.96 -46.13
N ALA A 512 -10.49 -17.98 -45.04
CA ALA A 512 -11.44 -19.05 -44.74
C ALA A 512 -12.60 -19.11 -45.76
N GLY A 513 -13.10 -17.95 -46.19
CA GLY A 513 -14.10 -17.85 -47.26
C GLY A 513 -13.60 -18.39 -48.60
N GLU A 514 -12.37 -18.00 -48.99
CA GLU A 514 -11.74 -18.45 -50.25
C GLU A 514 -11.46 -19.97 -50.31
N LEU A 515 -11.35 -20.63 -49.16
CA LEU A 515 -11.16 -22.09 -49.08
C LEU A 515 -12.49 -22.88 -49.13
N ASN A 516 -13.62 -22.21 -48.88
CA ASN A 516 -14.94 -22.82 -48.89
C ASN A 516 -15.72 -22.60 -50.20
N ASP A 517 -15.23 -21.71 -51.07
CA ASP A 517 -15.68 -21.54 -52.45
C ASP A 517 -14.83 -22.45 -53.39
#